data_e7959e50e7437439fdd3516dd2b15c75
#
_entry.id   e7959e50e7437439fdd3516dd2b15c75
#
_cell.length_a   1.000
_cell.length_b   1.000
_cell.length_c   1.000
_cell.angle_alpha   90.00
_cell.angle_beta   90.00
_cell.angle_gamma   90.00
#
_symmetry.space_group_name_H-M   'P 1'
#
loop_
_entity.id
_entity.type
_entity.pdbx_description
1 polymer ?
#
loop_
_entity_poly.entity_id
_entity_poly.type
_entity_poly.pdbx_seq_one_letter_code
_entity_poly.pdbx_strand_id
1 'polypeptide(L)'
;MKKLSLFICFLLSAPLLFSARIIRGPYIEDPTQTTMILKWQTDIASPGWLEYGPAPRCNQIMTVIPEGTQHKAVLYGLVPNQDFCYRVYVYNEARDGAQEPAEGTFRTLYSAERKTVNFLALGATGADIPMGENGEAVPDDAAAARANLAELMKKEKSDFLIHTGNITHSGLNEDADREFFAPFKDVLVKNPLFVALGPNEYGPDRENRESKAFLRANYSRYHDMSWSRATPKYYSFDSANARFVFLDTNVAEGAVWAPEIGEKSTQTEWLKSTLASAGEKWKIVVINAPAYSSGARGANNEVFLNWVKIFEDYGVNLVLQGGDANYERTFPMFRGEARPRGVTYVTLGTAAPQPGKRENPDPSTARFVSARHYAAGKIVDRKLTLKVYNEKGKELDKLEIYL
;
A
#
# COMPACT_ATOMS: atom_id res chain seq x y z
N MET A 1 51.95 -56.96 28.12
CA MET A 1 51.42 -56.37 26.89
C MET A 1 49.96 -56.00 27.11
N LYS A 2 49.61 -54.74 27.44
CA LYS A 2 48.25 -54.25 27.66
C LYS A 2 47.72 -53.73 26.35
N LYS A 3 46.64 -54.32 25.81
CA LYS A 3 45.94 -53.79 24.62
C LYS A 3 45.07 -52.61 25.03
N LEU A 4 45.40 -51.43 24.48
CA LEU A 4 44.62 -50.23 24.62
C LEU A 4 43.53 -50.25 23.53
N SER A 5 42.26 -50.44 23.90
CA SER A 5 41.15 -50.33 23.00
C SER A 5 40.73 -48.86 22.87
N LEU A 6 40.92 -48.31 21.69
CA LEU A 6 40.52 -46.94 21.33
C LEU A 6 39.01 -46.98 20.99
N PHE A 7 38.18 -46.44 21.88
CA PHE A 7 36.77 -46.21 21.60
C PHE A 7 36.63 -44.89 20.79
N ILE A 8 36.39 -45.02 19.50
CA ILE A 8 36.02 -43.85 18.66
C ILE A 8 34.54 -43.59 18.87
N CYS A 9 34.25 -42.52 19.61
CA CYS A 9 32.88 -42.02 19.77
C CYS A 9 32.52 -41.24 18.50
N PHE A 10 31.72 -41.83 17.62
CA PHE A 10 31.10 -41.13 16.52
C PHE A 10 29.99 -40.21 17.11
N LEU A 11 30.31 -38.93 17.25
CA LEU A 11 29.32 -37.89 17.45
C LEU A 11 28.49 -37.82 16.17
N LEU A 12 27.36 -38.50 16.15
CA LEU A 12 26.29 -38.24 15.19
C LEU A 12 25.78 -36.82 15.45
N SER A 13 26.28 -35.86 14.70
CA SER A 13 25.63 -34.56 14.59
C SER A 13 24.29 -34.78 13.90
N ALA A 14 23.21 -34.86 14.68
CA ALA A 14 21.89 -34.78 14.12
C ALA A 14 21.78 -33.48 13.34
N PRO A 15 21.38 -33.48 12.07
CA PRO A 15 21.14 -32.24 11.35
C PRO A 15 20.08 -31.44 12.14
N LEU A 16 20.38 -30.20 12.48
CA LEU A 16 19.38 -29.26 12.99
C LEU A 16 18.36 -29.07 11.87
N LEU A 17 17.23 -29.75 12.00
CA LEU A 17 16.10 -29.61 11.08
C LEU A 17 15.51 -28.23 11.29
N PHE A 18 15.88 -27.28 10.43
CA PHE A 18 15.28 -25.97 10.39
C PHE A 18 13.91 -26.08 9.75
N SER A 19 12.87 -25.78 10.51
CA SER A 19 11.52 -25.63 9.99
C SER A 19 11.39 -24.25 9.33
N ALA A 20 10.90 -24.19 8.10
CA ALA A 20 10.61 -22.94 7.44
C ALA A 20 9.56 -22.15 8.23
N ARG A 21 9.75 -20.85 8.35
CA ARG A 21 8.81 -19.93 9.02
C ARG A 21 8.42 -18.81 8.08
N ILE A 22 7.15 -18.41 8.13
CA ILE A 22 6.69 -17.22 7.43
C ILE A 22 7.25 -16.00 8.15
N ILE A 23 8.09 -15.23 7.46
CA ILE A 23 8.70 -14.00 7.97
C ILE A 23 8.00 -12.74 7.46
N ARG A 24 7.25 -12.84 6.34
CA ARG A 24 6.42 -11.76 5.79
C ARG A 24 5.10 -12.32 5.29
N GLY A 25 4.00 -11.68 5.64
CA GLY A 25 2.66 -12.05 5.21
C GLY A 25 2.03 -13.18 6.03
N PRO A 26 1.00 -13.86 5.50
CA PRO A 26 0.40 -13.61 4.18
C PRO A 26 -0.18 -12.20 4.05
N TYR A 27 -0.08 -11.62 2.86
CA TYR A 27 -0.73 -10.38 2.51
C TYR A 27 -1.42 -10.49 1.15
N ILE A 28 -2.40 -9.62 0.91
CA ILE A 28 -3.31 -9.73 -0.20
C ILE A 28 -3.04 -8.59 -1.17
N GLU A 29 -2.95 -8.93 -2.44
CA GLU A 29 -2.78 -7.95 -3.51
C GLU A 29 -3.76 -8.21 -4.65
N ASP A 30 -3.91 -7.20 -5.49
CA ASP A 30 -4.52 -7.28 -6.78
C ASP A 30 -5.90 -7.95 -6.82
N PRO A 31 -6.82 -7.55 -5.94
CA PRO A 31 -8.17 -8.10 -5.97
C PRO A 31 -8.91 -7.63 -7.22
N THR A 32 -9.68 -8.56 -7.78
CA THR A 32 -10.76 -8.23 -8.70
C THR A 32 -12.08 -8.73 -8.12
N GLN A 33 -13.13 -8.73 -8.91
CA GLN A 33 -14.39 -9.35 -8.53
C GLN A 33 -14.29 -10.89 -8.50
N THR A 34 -13.32 -11.48 -9.21
CA THR A 34 -13.23 -12.93 -9.43
C THR A 34 -11.84 -13.51 -9.22
N THR A 35 -10.86 -12.69 -8.86
CA THR A 35 -9.46 -13.11 -8.62
C THR A 35 -8.89 -12.43 -7.38
N MET A 36 -7.83 -13.02 -6.83
CA MET A 36 -7.06 -12.49 -5.71
C MET A 36 -5.64 -13.06 -5.75
N ILE A 37 -4.66 -12.28 -5.33
CA ILE A 37 -3.29 -12.74 -5.15
C ILE A 37 -2.97 -12.76 -3.66
N LEU A 38 -2.45 -13.90 -3.18
CA LEU A 38 -1.80 -13.99 -1.87
C LEU A 38 -0.30 -14.10 -2.06
N LYS A 39 0.44 -13.38 -1.24
CA LYS A 39 1.90 -13.45 -1.18
C LYS A 39 2.38 -13.67 0.24
N TRP A 40 3.49 -14.38 0.38
CA TRP A 40 4.22 -14.53 1.64
C TRP A 40 5.69 -14.82 1.38
N GLN A 41 6.50 -14.66 2.39
CA GLN A 41 7.93 -14.95 2.34
C GLN A 41 8.32 -15.84 3.53
N THR A 42 9.21 -16.80 3.28
CA THR A 42 9.79 -17.69 4.30
C THR A 42 11.27 -17.37 4.53
N ASP A 43 11.77 -17.71 5.71
CA ASP A 43 13.19 -17.53 6.10
C ASP A 43 14.14 -18.45 5.32
N ILE A 44 13.69 -19.65 4.97
CA ILE A 44 14.41 -20.61 4.12
C ILE A 44 13.53 -21.07 2.97
N ALA A 45 14.13 -21.60 1.91
CA ALA A 45 13.38 -22.16 0.78
C ALA A 45 12.49 -23.33 1.28
N SER A 46 11.22 -23.29 0.94
CA SER A 46 10.23 -24.27 1.36
C SER A 46 9.10 -24.36 0.33
N PRO A 47 8.59 -25.54 0.02
CA PRO A 47 7.28 -25.67 -0.60
C PRO A 47 6.19 -25.32 0.42
N GLY A 48 4.99 -25.04 -0.07
CA GLY A 48 3.84 -24.79 0.78
C GLY A 48 2.54 -25.22 0.11
N TRP A 49 1.44 -25.11 0.83
CA TRP A 49 0.11 -25.22 0.22
C TRP A 49 -0.85 -24.24 0.85
N LEU A 50 -1.93 -23.99 0.14
CA LEU A 50 -2.94 -23.05 0.48
C LEU A 50 -4.31 -23.73 0.52
N GLU A 51 -5.01 -23.59 1.60
CA GLU A 51 -6.45 -23.82 1.69
C GLU A 51 -7.17 -22.48 1.59
N TYR A 52 -8.25 -22.42 0.82
CA TYR A 52 -9.12 -21.26 0.77
C TYR A 52 -10.56 -21.68 0.46
N GLY A 53 -11.51 -20.80 0.64
CA GLY A 53 -12.90 -21.03 0.30
C GLY A 53 -13.82 -19.95 0.86
N PRO A 54 -15.13 -20.03 0.55
CA PRO A 54 -16.11 -19.17 1.17
C PRO A 54 -16.02 -19.21 2.70
N ALA A 55 -15.94 -18.03 3.33
CA ALA A 55 -15.90 -17.94 4.78
C ALA A 55 -17.20 -18.48 5.41
N PRO A 56 -17.12 -19.18 6.55
CA PRO A 56 -15.92 -19.48 7.35
C PRO A 56 -15.25 -20.83 7.03
N ARG A 57 -15.63 -21.54 5.97
CA ARG A 57 -15.30 -22.96 5.79
C ARG A 57 -13.93 -23.26 5.19
N CYS A 58 -13.28 -22.34 4.47
CA CYS A 58 -11.96 -22.55 3.82
C CYS A 58 -11.75 -23.98 3.29
N ASN A 59 -12.67 -24.49 2.48
CA ASN A 59 -12.76 -25.92 2.16
C ASN A 59 -12.29 -26.29 0.75
N GLN A 60 -11.61 -25.40 0.06
CA GLN A 60 -10.97 -25.66 -1.22
C GLN A 60 -9.47 -25.74 -1.01
N ILE A 61 -8.84 -26.75 -1.57
CA ILE A 61 -7.40 -26.91 -1.52
C ILE A 61 -6.83 -26.44 -2.84
N MET A 62 -5.94 -25.48 -2.78
CA MET A 62 -5.15 -25.09 -3.92
C MET A 62 -3.80 -25.81 -3.89
N THR A 63 -3.27 -26.05 -5.06
CA THR A 63 -2.05 -26.76 -5.36
C THR A 63 -0.86 -26.41 -4.48
N VAL A 64 0.05 -27.37 -4.34
CA VAL A 64 1.39 -27.16 -3.77
C VAL A 64 2.07 -25.97 -4.42
N ILE A 65 2.51 -25.02 -3.60
CA ILE A 65 3.28 -23.87 -4.02
C ILE A 65 4.73 -24.32 -4.20
N PRO A 66 5.38 -23.99 -5.32
CA PRO A 66 6.77 -24.38 -5.58
C PRO A 66 7.73 -23.96 -4.49
N GLU A 67 8.80 -24.73 -4.34
CA GLU A 67 9.88 -24.42 -3.42
C GLU A 67 10.52 -23.06 -3.72
N GLY A 68 10.72 -22.27 -2.68
CA GLY A 68 11.32 -20.94 -2.75
C GLY A 68 11.19 -20.21 -1.42
N THR A 69 11.75 -19.02 -1.34
CA THR A 69 11.59 -18.12 -0.19
C THR A 69 10.51 -17.08 -0.42
N GLN A 70 10.14 -16.81 -1.67
CA GLN A 70 9.07 -15.91 -2.05
C GLN A 70 7.96 -16.71 -2.71
N HIS A 71 6.75 -16.56 -2.21
CA HIS A 71 5.60 -17.34 -2.63
C HIS A 71 4.49 -16.44 -3.13
N LYS A 72 3.82 -16.89 -4.19
CA LYS A 72 2.66 -16.23 -4.80
C LYS A 72 1.62 -17.28 -5.14
N ALA A 73 0.40 -17.07 -4.68
CA ALA A 73 -0.76 -17.86 -5.09
C ALA A 73 -1.80 -16.96 -5.75
N VAL A 74 -2.25 -17.34 -6.94
CA VAL A 74 -3.31 -16.62 -7.65
C VAL A 74 -4.60 -17.43 -7.56
N LEU A 75 -5.62 -16.86 -6.96
CA LEU A 75 -6.94 -17.45 -6.82
C LEU A 75 -7.83 -16.98 -7.95
N TYR A 76 -8.48 -17.89 -8.64
CA TYR A 76 -9.39 -17.64 -9.76
C TYR A 76 -10.79 -18.16 -9.49
N GLY A 77 -11.77 -17.69 -10.25
CA GLY A 77 -13.15 -18.19 -10.18
C GLY A 77 -13.86 -17.81 -8.88
N LEU A 78 -13.41 -16.77 -8.21
CA LEU A 78 -14.06 -16.25 -7.01
C LEU A 78 -15.39 -15.58 -7.36
N VAL A 79 -16.28 -15.51 -6.38
CA VAL A 79 -17.59 -14.86 -6.54
C VAL A 79 -17.53 -13.42 -6.06
N PRO A 80 -18.05 -12.44 -6.81
CA PRO A 80 -18.08 -11.03 -6.39
C PRO A 80 -18.85 -10.82 -5.08
N ASN A 81 -18.47 -9.80 -4.32
CA ASN A 81 -19.13 -9.39 -3.06
C ASN A 81 -19.08 -10.46 -1.94
N GLN A 82 -18.21 -11.45 -2.03
CA GLN A 82 -18.16 -12.58 -1.10
C GLN A 82 -16.93 -12.53 -0.20
N ASP A 83 -17.14 -12.91 1.07
CA ASP A 83 -16.05 -13.14 2.02
C ASP A 83 -15.47 -14.53 1.81
N PHE A 84 -14.15 -14.58 1.76
CA PHE A 84 -13.34 -15.79 1.71
C PHE A 84 -12.41 -15.85 2.93
N CYS A 85 -12.04 -17.06 3.30
CA CYS A 85 -10.95 -17.29 4.22
C CYS A 85 -9.84 -18.08 3.53
N TYR A 86 -8.65 -18.02 4.08
CA TYR A 86 -7.49 -18.79 3.62
C TYR A 86 -6.61 -19.24 4.77
N ARG A 87 -5.84 -20.33 4.53
CA ARG A 87 -4.81 -20.87 5.41
C ARG A 87 -3.58 -21.20 4.59
N VAL A 88 -2.46 -20.61 4.95
CA VAL A 88 -1.17 -20.85 4.31
C VAL A 88 -0.35 -21.75 5.20
N TYR A 89 0.08 -22.87 4.65
CA TYR A 89 0.95 -23.84 5.31
C TYR A 89 2.34 -23.80 4.65
N VAL A 90 3.38 -23.81 5.45
CA VAL A 90 4.76 -24.00 4.99
C VAL A 90 5.26 -25.37 5.40
N TYR A 91 6.04 -25.99 4.54
CA TYR A 91 6.50 -27.36 4.76
C TYR A 91 7.64 -27.38 5.75
N ASN A 92 7.60 -28.43 6.62
CA ASN A 92 8.70 -28.80 7.47
C ASN A 92 9.24 -30.15 6.98
N GLU A 93 10.55 -30.26 6.72
CA GLU A 93 11.17 -31.52 6.31
C GLU A 93 10.95 -32.67 7.34
N ALA A 94 10.79 -32.31 8.61
CA ALA A 94 10.56 -33.29 9.66
C ALA A 94 9.18 -33.99 9.62
N ARG A 95 8.21 -33.49 8.84
CA ARG A 95 6.83 -33.98 8.70
C ARG A 95 6.04 -34.19 9.99
N ASP A 96 6.58 -33.92 11.15
CA ASP A 96 6.07 -34.32 12.46
C ASP A 96 5.22 -33.27 13.16
N GLY A 97 5.01 -32.13 12.59
CA GLY A 97 4.19 -31.07 13.15
C GLY A 97 3.99 -29.97 12.11
N ALA A 98 2.80 -29.90 11.55
CA ALA A 98 2.41 -28.72 10.81
C ALA A 98 2.53 -27.52 11.77
N GLN A 99 3.32 -26.52 11.41
CA GLN A 99 3.18 -25.22 12.06
C GLN A 99 1.73 -24.79 11.95
N GLU A 100 1.23 -24.11 12.98
CA GLU A 100 -0.07 -23.47 12.89
C GLU A 100 -0.10 -22.64 11.61
N PRO A 101 -1.12 -22.82 10.73
CA PRO A 101 -1.20 -22.10 9.48
C PRO A 101 -1.32 -20.60 9.71
N ALA A 102 -0.73 -19.83 8.83
CA ALA A 102 -1.05 -18.40 8.79
C ALA A 102 -2.42 -18.20 8.13
N GLU A 103 -3.36 -17.68 8.89
CA GLU A 103 -4.76 -17.56 8.49
C GLU A 103 -5.16 -16.11 8.21
N GLY A 104 -6.14 -15.93 7.33
CA GLY A 104 -6.74 -14.65 7.07
C GLY A 104 -8.07 -14.75 6.34
N THR A 105 -8.66 -13.58 6.14
CA THR A 105 -9.88 -13.42 5.38
C THR A 105 -9.71 -12.31 4.36
N PHE A 106 -10.44 -12.40 3.26
CA PHE A 106 -10.51 -11.31 2.30
C PHE A 106 -11.91 -11.24 1.69
N ARG A 107 -12.19 -10.11 1.08
CA ARG A 107 -13.39 -9.93 0.27
C ARG A 107 -13.00 -9.58 -1.16
N THR A 108 -13.68 -10.20 -2.13
CA THR A 108 -13.59 -9.80 -3.54
C THR A 108 -14.15 -8.40 -3.73
N LEU A 109 -13.68 -7.67 -4.74
CA LEU A 109 -14.19 -6.34 -5.03
C LEU A 109 -15.71 -6.39 -5.32
N TYR A 110 -16.36 -5.31 -4.97
CA TYR A 110 -17.81 -5.21 -5.14
C TYR A 110 -18.21 -4.99 -6.59
N SER A 111 -19.30 -5.62 -7.00
CA SER A 111 -19.97 -5.30 -8.26
C SER A 111 -20.61 -3.89 -8.21
N ALA A 112 -20.88 -3.32 -9.38
CA ALA A 112 -21.43 -1.97 -9.52
C ALA A 112 -22.82 -1.78 -8.89
N GLU A 113 -23.54 -2.86 -8.66
CA GLU A 113 -24.87 -2.85 -8.01
C GLU A 113 -24.76 -2.46 -6.53
N ARG A 114 -23.65 -2.76 -5.89
CA ARG A 114 -23.41 -2.34 -4.51
C ARG A 114 -23.09 -0.85 -4.46
N LYS A 115 -23.67 -0.18 -3.46
CA LYS A 115 -23.51 1.28 -3.28
C LYS A 115 -22.68 1.66 -2.05
N THR A 116 -21.98 0.69 -1.46
CA THR A 116 -21.17 0.93 -0.26
C THR A 116 -19.80 0.30 -0.41
N VAL A 117 -18.76 1.10 -0.18
CA VAL A 117 -17.38 0.66 -0.06
C VAL A 117 -16.70 1.41 1.08
N ASN A 118 -15.83 0.71 1.83
CA ASN A 118 -15.02 1.29 2.89
C ASN A 118 -13.55 1.07 2.56
N PHE A 119 -12.71 2.05 2.84
CA PHE A 119 -11.28 1.92 2.61
C PHE A 119 -10.48 2.60 3.72
N LEU A 120 -9.28 2.09 3.96
CA LEU A 120 -8.27 2.77 4.74
C LEU A 120 -7.29 3.45 3.80
N ALA A 121 -6.69 4.55 4.25
CA ALA A 121 -5.64 5.22 3.50
C ALA A 121 -4.58 5.80 4.44
N LEU A 122 -3.32 5.70 4.06
CA LEU A 122 -2.19 6.33 4.74
C LEU A 122 -1.07 6.58 3.73
N GLY A 123 -0.05 7.37 4.15
CA GLY A 123 1.13 7.57 3.33
C GLY A 123 2.40 7.60 4.18
N ALA A 124 3.52 7.49 3.50
CA ALA A 124 4.88 7.48 4.04
C ALA A 124 5.00 6.72 5.38
N THR A 125 5.14 5.40 5.29
CA THR A 125 5.50 4.55 6.44
C THR A 125 7.01 4.43 6.59
N GLY A 126 7.78 4.72 5.53
CA GLY A 126 9.23 4.77 5.55
C GLY A 126 9.75 5.99 6.30
N ALA A 127 10.64 5.77 7.26
CA ALA A 127 11.36 6.81 7.97
C ALA A 127 12.78 6.34 8.28
N ASP A 128 13.75 7.24 8.13
CA ASP A 128 15.12 6.98 8.54
C ASP A 128 15.18 6.64 10.03
N ILE A 129 16.10 5.76 10.40
CA ILE A 129 16.39 5.52 11.81
C ILE A 129 17.13 6.75 12.32
N PRO A 130 16.59 7.46 13.34
CA PRO A 130 17.29 8.60 13.88
C PRO A 130 18.61 8.15 14.52
N MET A 131 19.70 8.84 14.15
CA MET A 131 21.02 8.61 14.72
C MET A 131 21.38 9.78 15.63
N GLY A 132 21.85 9.50 16.82
CA GLY A 132 22.39 10.49 17.72
C GLY A 132 23.72 11.08 17.22
N GLU A 133 24.15 12.17 17.82
CA GLU A 133 25.39 12.86 17.45
C GLU A 133 26.65 11.95 17.49
N ASN A 134 26.62 10.90 18.28
CA ASN A 134 27.69 9.92 18.42
C ASN A 134 27.51 8.69 17.49
N GLY A 135 26.53 8.71 16.58
CA GLY A 135 26.26 7.57 15.69
C GLY A 135 25.52 6.41 16.37
N GLU A 136 25.00 6.61 17.57
CA GLU A 136 24.14 5.64 18.24
C GLU A 136 22.68 5.76 17.78
N ALA A 137 21.97 4.63 17.70
CA ALA A 137 20.55 4.65 17.37
C ALA A 137 19.76 5.27 18.52
N VAL A 138 19.00 6.33 18.24
CA VAL A 138 18.03 6.89 19.20
C VAL A 138 16.70 6.14 19.10
N PRO A 139 15.87 6.20 20.15
CA PRO A 139 14.55 5.57 20.11
C PRO A 139 13.76 5.96 18.86
N ASP A 140 13.35 4.95 18.09
CA ASP A 140 12.57 5.13 16.86
C ASP A 140 11.10 5.42 17.21
N ASP A 141 10.74 6.68 17.35
CA ASP A 141 9.36 7.11 17.57
C ASP A 141 8.46 6.81 16.37
N ALA A 142 9.05 6.62 15.19
CA ALA A 142 8.35 6.19 13.97
C ALA A 142 7.87 4.73 14.10
N ALA A 143 8.63 3.85 14.75
CA ALA A 143 8.21 2.47 15.01
C ALA A 143 6.98 2.43 15.93
N ALA A 144 6.99 3.22 17.00
CA ALA A 144 5.85 3.36 17.89
C ALA A 144 4.61 3.92 17.17
N ALA A 145 4.81 4.91 16.30
CA ALA A 145 3.73 5.49 15.51
C ALA A 145 3.09 4.46 14.55
N ARG A 146 3.92 3.68 13.81
CA ARG A 146 3.43 2.60 12.94
C ARG A 146 2.59 1.60 13.72
N ALA A 147 3.08 1.14 14.88
CA ALA A 147 2.38 0.18 15.73
C ALA A 147 1.03 0.76 16.22
N ASN A 148 1.01 1.99 16.71
CA ASN A 148 -0.21 2.65 17.19
C ASN A 148 -1.24 2.83 16.06
N LEU A 149 -0.81 3.29 14.87
CA LEU A 149 -1.70 3.44 13.73
C LEU A 149 -2.27 2.09 13.28
N ALA A 150 -1.43 1.05 13.19
CA ALA A 150 -1.88 -0.29 12.84
C ALA A 150 -2.92 -0.84 13.82
N GLU A 151 -2.72 -0.64 15.13
CA GLU A 151 -3.67 -1.04 16.17
C GLU A 151 -5.02 -0.30 16.08
N LEU A 152 -5.03 0.94 15.63
CA LEU A 152 -6.26 1.67 15.35
C LEU A 152 -6.92 1.20 14.06
N MET A 153 -6.15 1.08 12.98
CA MET A 153 -6.63 0.69 11.65
C MET A 153 -7.23 -0.71 11.63
N LYS A 154 -6.68 -1.68 12.39
CA LYS A 154 -7.24 -3.04 12.43
C LYS A 154 -8.64 -3.12 13.03
N LYS A 155 -9.08 -2.10 13.79
CA LYS A 155 -10.43 -2.00 14.37
C LYS A 155 -11.45 -1.41 13.40
N GLU A 156 -10.97 -0.76 12.34
CA GLU A 156 -11.83 -0.16 11.34
C GLU A 156 -12.43 -1.23 10.41
N LYS A 157 -13.66 -0.97 9.97
CA LYS A 157 -14.25 -1.75 8.89
C LYS A 157 -13.74 -1.24 7.55
N SER A 158 -13.02 -2.09 6.84
CA SER A 158 -12.43 -1.74 5.55
C SER A 158 -12.49 -2.92 4.57
N ASP A 159 -12.50 -2.61 3.30
CA ASP A 159 -12.50 -3.56 2.20
C ASP A 159 -11.12 -3.64 1.54
N PHE A 160 -10.29 -2.59 1.68
CA PHE A 160 -8.91 -2.51 1.22
C PHE A 160 -8.15 -1.36 1.86
N LEU A 161 -6.83 -1.37 1.66
CA LEU A 161 -5.89 -0.35 2.12
C LEU A 161 -5.27 0.39 0.92
N ILE A 162 -5.29 1.71 0.96
CA ILE A 162 -4.60 2.61 0.02
C ILE A 162 -3.33 3.14 0.68
N HIS A 163 -2.21 3.10 -0.04
CA HIS A 163 -0.95 3.73 0.37
C HIS A 163 -0.53 4.78 -0.67
N THR A 164 -0.26 6.01 -0.23
CA THR A 164 0.12 7.12 -1.13
C THR A 164 1.62 7.18 -1.45
N GLY A 165 2.36 6.08 -1.20
CA GLY A 165 3.78 5.93 -1.55
C GLY A 165 4.75 6.21 -0.41
N ASN A 166 6.04 5.95 -0.67
CA ASN A 166 7.12 5.96 0.32
C ASN A 166 6.87 4.94 1.45
N ILE A 167 6.63 3.68 1.04
CA ILE A 167 6.42 2.56 1.97
C ILE A 167 7.65 2.34 2.84
N THR A 168 8.84 2.44 2.23
CA THR A 168 10.12 2.43 2.94
C THR A 168 10.89 3.71 2.70
N HIS A 169 11.84 4.04 3.57
CA HIS A 169 12.69 5.21 3.36
C HIS A 169 13.69 5.00 2.21
N SER A 170 14.19 3.78 2.03
CA SER A 170 15.20 3.44 1.02
C SER A 170 14.62 2.89 -0.29
N GLY A 171 13.37 2.41 -0.28
CA GLY A 171 12.80 1.62 -1.37
C GLY A 171 13.36 0.19 -1.46
N LEU A 172 14.17 -0.25 -0.50
CA LEU A 172 14.80 -1.56 -0.49
C LEU A 172 14.03 -2.58 0.35
N ASN A 173 14.19 -3.87 0.00
CA ASN A 173 13.45 -4.96 0.63
C ASN A 173 13.83 -5.19 2.11
N GLU A 174 15.04 -4.87 2.48
CA GLU A 174 15.55 -5.01 3.83
C GLU A 174 14.81 -4.14 4.85
N ASP A 175 14.27 -3.00 4.39
CA ASP A 175 13.50 -2.09 5.25
C ASP A 175 12.01 -2.39 5.25
N ALA A 176 11.51 -3.11 4.25
CA ALA A 176 10.08 -3.30 4.04
C ALA A 176 9.38 -4.01 5.21
N ASP A 177 10.02 -5.01 5.82
CA ASP A 177 9.45 -5.71 6.97
C ASP A 177 9.37 -4.81 8.20
N ARG A 178 10.46 -4.09 8.50
CA ARG A 178 10.54 -3.18 9.63
C ARG A 178 9.56 -2.01 9.53
N GLU A 179 9.43 -1.45 8.34
CA GLU A 179 8.72 -0.19 8.12
C GLU A 179 7.25 -0.35 7.72
N PHE A 180 6.89 -1.52 7.18
CA PHE A 180 5.53 -1.71 6.71
C PHE A 180 4.95 -3.10 7.02
N PHE A 181 5.55 -4.20 6.52
CA PHE A 181 4.86 -5.48 6.57
C PHE A 181 4.69 -6.02 7.99
N ALA A 182 5.69 -5.92 8.86
CA ALA A 182 5.58 -6.39 10.23
C ALA A 182 4.64 -5.52 11.09
N PRO A 183 4.76 -4.17 11.10
CA PRO A 183 3.84 -3.31 11.86
C PRO A 183 2.38 -3.46 11.42
N PHE A 184 2.11 -3.55 10.12
CA PHE A 184 0.75 -3.57 9.57
C PHE A 184 0.22 -4.97 9.23
N LYS A 185 0.88 -6.05 9.69
CA LYS A 185 0.50 -7.43 9.35
C LYS A 185 -0.98 -7.74 9.58
N ASP A 186 -1.53 -7.32 10.73
CA ASP A 186 -2.92 -7.58 11.11
C ASP A 186 -3.93 -6.76 10.30
N VAL A 187 -3.47 -5.70 9.63
CA VAL A 187 -4.25 -4.94 8.66
C VAL A 187 -4.18 -5.62 7.29
N LEU A 188 -2.98 -6.01 6.86
CA LEU A 188 -2.70 -6.57 5.54
C LEU A 188 -3.29 -7.97 5.34
N VAL A 189 -3.43 -8.74 6.40
CA VAL A 189 -3.99 -10.11 6.35
C VAL A 189 -5.45 -10.16 5.88
N LYS A 190 -6.16 -9.03 5.95
CA LYS A 190 -7.58 -8.91 5.56
C LYS A 190 -7.86 -7.80 4.56
N ASN A 191 -6.93 -6.88 4.34
CA ASN A 191 -7.10 -5.75 3.44
C ASN A 191 -6.14 -5.85 2.27
N PRO A 192 -6.64 -6.04 1.04
CA PRO A 192 -5.82 -5.90 -0.15
C PRO A 192 -5.13 -4.54 -0.19
N LEU A 193 -3.86 -4.54 -0.57
CA LEU A 193 -3.03 -3.35 -0.64
C LEU A 193 -3.04 -2.75 -2.05
N PHE A 194 -3.27 -1.44 -2.15
CA PHE A 194 -3.13 -0.64 -3.36
C PHE A 194 -2.18 0.54 -3.12
N VAL A 195 -1.20 0.73 -3.98
CA VAL A 195 -0.12 1.72 -3.79
C VAL A 195 -0.05 2.68 -4.97
N ALA A 196 -0.03 4.00 -4.69
CA ALA A 196 0.54 4.97 -5.60
C ALA A 196 2.03 5.11 -5.28
N LEU A 197 2.90 4.82 -6.24
CA LEU A 197 4.34 4.82 -6.00
C LEU A 197 4.85 6.21 -5.64
N GLY A 198 5.71 6.30 -4.63
CA GLY A 198 6.50 7.48 -4.32
C GLY A 198 7.93 7.36 -4.82
N PRO A 199 8.75 8.41 -4.70
CA PRO A 199 10.12 8.40 -5.20
C PRO A 199 11.01 7.35 -4.52
N ASN A 200 10.73 6.98 -3.27
CA ASN A 200 11.51 5.95 -2.59
C ASN A 200 11.32 4.55 -3.21
N GLU A 201 10.14 4.25 -3.79
CA GLU A 201 9.91 2.98 -4.48
C GLU A 201 10.80 2.81 -5.73
N TYR A 202 11.39 3.88 -6.23
CA TYR A 202 12.40 3.86 -7.30
C TYR A 202 13.83 3.63 -6.78
N GLY A 203 14.00 3.58 -5.47
CA GLY A 203 15.27 3.32 -4.81
C GLY A 203 16.23 4.51 -4.78
N PRO A 204 17.40 4.33 -4.17
CA PRO A 204 18.47 5.32 -4.20
C PRO A 204 18.97 5.52 -5.64
N ASP A 205 19.53 6.68 -5.94
CA ASP A 205 20.03 7.08 -7.27
C ASP A 205 18.98 7.04 -8.40
N ARG A 206 17.69 7.22 -8.08
CA ARG A 206 16.59 7.20 -9.05
C ARG A 206 16.75 8.20 -10.20
N GLU A 207 17.57 9.23 -10.01
CA GLU A 207 17.87 10.27 -11.00
C GLU A 207 18.95 9.82 -12.01
N ASN A 208 19.68 8.76 -11.72
CA ASN A 208 20.76 8.27 -12.58
C ASN A 208 20.29 7.10 -13.46
N ARG A 209 20.22 7.30 -14.77
CA ARG A 209 19.86 6.27 -15.76
C ARG A 209 20.79 5.07 -15.80
N GLU A 210 22.05 5.23 -15.42
CA GLU A 210 23.04 4.17 -15.38
C GLU A 210 22.97 3.36 -14.08
N SER A 211 22.35 3.91 -13.03
CA SER A 211 22.16 3.21 -11.77
C SER A 211 21.22 2.02 -11.95
N LYS A 212 21.64 0.87 -11.42
CA LYS A 212 20.79 -0.31 -11.31
C LYS A 212 20.04 -0.39 -9.98
N ALA A 213 20.09 0.68 -9.18
CA ALA A 213 19.46 0.69 -7.85
C ALA A 213 17.95 0.49 -7.95
N PHE A 214 17.29 1.05 -8.95
CA PHE A 214 15.86 0.84 -9.19
C PHE A 214 15.49 -0.63 -9.44
N LEU A 215 16.41 -1.46 -9.98
CA LEU A 215 16.19 -2.89 -10.15
C LEU A 215 16.17 -3.64 -8.82
N ARG A 216 16.73 -3.04 -7.77
CA ARG A 216 16.70 -3.53 -6.40
C ARG A 216 15.55 -2.93 -5.61
N ALA A 217 14.97 -1.85 -6.11
CA ALA A 217 13.78 -1.25 -5.54
C ALA A 217 12.62 -2.25 -5.55
N ASN A 218 11.83 -2.25 -4.51
CA ASN A 218 10.92 -3.37 -4.25
C ASN A 218 9.50 -3.18 -4.72
N TYR A 219 9.21 -2.10 -5.45
CA TYR A 219 7.83 -1.88 -5.88
C TYR A 219 7.25 -3.08 -6.63
N SER A 220 8.08 -3.79 -7.43
CA SER A 220 7.66 -4.99 -8.16
C SER A 220 7.71 -6.28 -7.33
N ARG A 221 8.35 -6.27 -6.16
CA ARG A 221 8.49 -7.47 -5.32
C ARG A 221 7.36 -7.64 -4.31
N TYR A 222 6.93 -6.54 -3.70
CA TYR A 222 5.81 -6.56 -2.75
C TYR A 222 4.51 -6.02 -3.35
N HIS A 223 4.56 -5.50 -4.56
CA HIS A 223 3.41 -4.98 -5.27
C HIS A 223 3.40 -5.51 -6.71
N ASP A 224 2.62 -6.53 -6.95
CA ASP A 224 2.54 -7.22 -8.25
C ASP A 224 1.25 -6.83 -8.97
N MET A 225 1.37 -5.92 -9.92
CA MET A 225 0.26 -5.41 -10.73
C MET A 225 0.08 -6.19 -12.04
N SER A 226 0.23 -7.49 -12.01
CA SER A 226 0.20 -8.37 -13.20
C SER A 226 -1.11 -8.32 -13.99
N TRP A 227 -2.21 -7.90 -13.37
CA TRP A 227 -3.52 -7.73 -14.01
C TRP A 227 -3.66 -6.39 -14.75
N SER A 228 -2.87 -5.39 -14.39
CA SER A 228 -2.89 -4.10 -15.09
C SER A 228 -2.33 -4.26 -16.49
N ARG A 229 -3.16 -4.02 -17.49
CA ARG A 229 -2.73 -3.96 -18.89
C ARG A 229 -1.88 -2.74 -19.20
N ALA A 230 -1.94 -1.74 -18.34
CA ALA A 230 -1.01 -0.62 -18.33
C ALA A 230 0.34 -1.08 -17.76
N THR A 231 1.21 -0.17 -17.46
CA THR A 231 2.42 -0.51 -16.70
C THR A 231 2.04 -0.82 -15.25
N PRO A 232 2.82 -1.64 -14.51
CA PRO A 232 2.56 -1.84 -13.09
C PRO A 232 2.59 -0.57 -12.23
N LYS A 233 2.97 0.56 -12.80
CA LYS A 233 3.21 1.84 -12.12
C LYS A 233 1.98 2.73 -12.01
N TYR A 234 0.99 2.55 -12.91
CA TYR A 234 -0.29 3.24 -12.85
C TYR A 234 -1.42 2.31 -13.29
N TYR A 235 -2.57 2.41 -12.64
CA TYR A 235 -3.66 1.45 -12.81
C TYR A 235 -4.97 1.99 -12.23
N SER A 236 -6.06 1.27 -12.47
CA SER A 236 -7.35 1.57 -11.86
C SER A 236 -8.14 0.31 -11.58
N PHE A 237 -9.03 0.39 -10.62
CA PHE A 237 -10.02 -0.63 -10.36
C PHE A 237 -11.37 -0.01 -9.99
N ASP A 238 -12.42 -0.79 -10.15
CA ASP A 238 -13.77 -0.44 -9.72
C ASP A 238 -14.14 -1.28 -8.50
N SER A 239 -14.75 -0.63 -7.51
CA SER A 239 -15.41 -1.30 -6.39
C SER A 239 -16.71 -0.58 -6.06
N ALA A 240 -17.81 -1.30 -6.09
CA ALA A 240 -19.13 -0.72 -5.97
C ALA A 240 -19.38 0.37 -7.06
N ASN A 241 -19.90 1.51 -6.67
CA ASN A 241 -20.11 2.66 -7.55
C ASN A 241 -18.91 3.65 -7.55
N ALA A 242 -17.70 3.16 -7.32
CA ALA A 242 -16.50 3.99 -7.29
C ALA A 242 -15.38 3.42 -8.18
N ARG A 243 -14.68 4.32 -8.86
CA ARG A 243 -13.44 4.07 -9.58
C ARG A 243 -12.28 4.70 -8.83
N PHE A 244 -11.29 3.89 -8.52
CA PHE A 244 -10.03 4.30 -7.92
C PHE A 244 -8.94 4.27 -9.01
N VAL A 245 -8.24 5.39 -9.18
CA VAL A 245 -7.21 5.58 -10.22
C VAL A 245 -5.90 5.91 -9.55
N PHE A 246 -4.90 5.08 -9.74
CA PHE A 246 -3.56 5.25 -9.18
C PHE A 246 -2.62 5.72 -10.29
N LEU A 247 -1.90 6.80 -10.03
CA LEU A 247 -1.00 7.41 -11.00
C LEU A 247 0.41 7.50 -10.44
N ASP A 248 1.37 7.42 -11.34
CA ASP A 248 2.79 7.58 -11.01
C ASP A 248 3.24 9.00 -11.35
N THR A 249 3.63 9.75 -10.35
CA THR A 249 4.09 11.13 -10.46
C THR A 249 5.62 11.27 -10.39
N ASN A 250 6.36 10.14 -10.35
CA ASN A 250 7.76 10.17 -9.93
C ASN A 250 8.72 10.73 -10.98
N VAL A 251 8.33 10.85 -12.25
CA VAL A 251 9.12 11.61 -13.22
C VAL A 251 9.28 13.08 -12.78
N ALA A 252 8.23 13.67 -12.21
CA ALA A 252 8.27 15.01 -11.62
C ALA A 252 9.06 15.10 -10.32
N GLU A 253 9.47 13.96 -9.76
CA GLU A 253 10.36 13.81 -8.60
C GLU A 253 11.76 13.32 -9.00
N GLY A 254 12.11 13.41 -10.30
CA GLY A 254 13.42 13.08 -10.83
C GLY A 254 13.66 11.58 -11.11
N ALA A 255 12.67 10.72 -10.97
CA ALA A 255 12.84 9.30 -11.26
C ALA A 255 12.84 9.03 -12.77
N VAL A 256 14.00 8.87 -13.36
CA VAL A 256 14.22 8.78 -14.82
C VAL A 256 13.59 7.56 -15.49
N TRP A 257 13.13 6.58 -14.72
CA TRP A 257 12.42 5.38 -15.22
C TRP A 257 10.92 5.42 -14.93
N ALA A 258 10.43 6.53 -14.38
CA ALA A 258 9.01 6.72 -14.17
C ALA A 258 8.29 7.08 -15.48
N PRO A 259 6.99 6.77 -15.60
CA PRO A 259 6.18 7.17 -16.74
C PRO A 259 6.09 8.69 -16.84
N GLU A 260 6.17 9.21 -18.07
CA GLU A 260 5.95 10.62 -18.34
C GLU A 260 4.53 11.07 -17.96
N ILE A 261 4.39 12.34 -17.54
CA ILE A 261 3.11 12.95 -17.12
C ILE A 261 2.68 14.11 -18.00
N GLY A 262 3.45 14.44 -19.05
CA GLY A 262 3.09 15.49 -19.99
C GLY A 262 1.76 15.24 -20.70
N GLU A 263 1.16 16.28 -21.26
CA GLU A 263 -0.19 16.28 -21.85
C GLU A 263 -0.46 15.14 -22.82
N LYS A 264 0.55 14.75 -23.62
CA LYS A 264 0.48 13.69 -24.65
C LYS A 264 1.16 12.39 -24.23
N SER A 265 1.54 12.24 -22.97
CA SER A 265 2.16 11.03 -22.48
C SER A 265 1.15 9.86 -22.46
N THR A 266 1.67 8.65 -22.57
CA THR A 266 0.83 7.44 -22.54
C THR A 266 0.01 7.37 -21.25
N GLN A 267 0.60 7.75 -20.11
CA GLN A 267 -0.11 7.77 -18.83
C GLN A 267 -1.24 8.80 -18.83
N THR A 268 -1.01 10.01 -19.36
CA THR A 268 -2.04 11.06 -19.40
C THR A 268 -3.19 10.70 -20.34
N GLU A 269 -2.93 10.11 -21.50
CA GLU A 269 -3.98 9.64 -22.40
C GLU A 269 -4.77 8.47 -21.80
N TRP A 270 -4.09 7.56 -21.12
CA TRP A 270 -4.74 6.49 -20.37
C TRP A 270 -5.61 7.05 -19.23
N LEU A 271 -5.14 8.06 -18.50
CA LEU A 271 -5.88 8.74 -17.44
C LEU A 271 -7.20 9.33 -17.97
N LYS A 272 -7.13 10.10 -19.09
CA LYS A 272 -8.31 10.68 -19.73
C LYS A 272 -9.34 9.61 -20.10
N SER A 273 -8.90 8.54 -20.77
CA SER A 273 -9.79 7.45 -21.17
C SER A 273 -10.38 6.70 -19.97
N THR A 274 -9.59 6.49 -18.92
CA THR A 274 -10.00 5.83 -17.69
C THR A 274 -11.05 6.65 -16.95
N LEU A 275 -10.86 7.96 -16.81
CA LEU A 275 -11.84 8.85 -16.17
C LEU A 275 -13.12 8.98 -16.99
N ALA A 276 -13.02 9.08 -18.31
CA ALA A 276 -14.18 9.14 -19.20
C ALA A 276 -15.05 7.88 -19.09
N SER A 277 -14.43 6.70 -19.09
CA SER A 277 -15.15 5.42 -18.99
C SER A 277 -15.75 5.14 -17.60
N ALA A 278 -15.45 5.94 -16.59
CA ALA A 278 -16.04 5.79 -15.26
C ALA A 278 -17.51 6.19 -15.21
N GLY A 279 -17.99 7.05 -16.14
CA GLY A 279 -19.37 7.53 -16.15
C GLY A 279 -19.74 8.28 -14.87
N GLU A 280 -20.88 7.92 -14.29
CA GLU A 280 -21.45 8.52 -13.06
C GLU A 280 -20.84 8.00 -11.74
N LYS A 281 -19.83 7.14 -11.80
CA LYS A 281 -19.17 6.61 -10.60
C LYS A 281 -18.42 7.71 -9.85
N TRP A 282 -18.25 7.53 -8.54
CA TRP A 282 -17.22 8.22 -7.79
C TRP A 282 -15.87 8.04 -8.47
N LYS A 283 -15.12 9.13 -8.64
CA LYS A 283 -13.77 9.13 -9.20
C LYS A 283 -12.80 9.59 -8.13
N ILE A 284 -12.03 8.65 -7.62
CA ILE A 284 -10.99 8.88 -6.61
C ILE A 284 -9.64 8.65 -7.27
N VAL A 285 -8.80 9.65 -7.27
CA VAL A 285 -7.42 9.58 -7.79
C VAL A 285 -6.45 9.49 -6.63
N VAL A 286 -5.41 8.68 -6.78
CA VAL A 286 -4.34 8.51 -5.79
C VAL A 286 -3.00 8.80 -6.46
N ILE A 287 -2.23 9.73 -5.89
CA ILE A 287 -0.92 10.14 -6.37
C ILE A 287 0.07 10.29 -5.20
N ASN A 288 1.37 10.34 -5.48
CA ASN A 288 2.35 10.67 -4.45
C ASN A 288 2.66 12.17 -4.44
N ALA A 289 3.22 12.74 -5.52
CA ALA A 289 3.57 14.15 -5.54
C ALA A 289 2.30 15.03 -5.49
N PRO A 290 2.20 15.97 -4.53
CA PRO A 290 0.97 16.72 -4.31
C PRO A 290 0.76 17.81 -5.38
N ALA A 291 -0.47 17.88 -5.90
CA ALA A 291 -0.89 18.97 -6.80
C ALA A 291 -1.11 20.29 -6.04
N TYR A 292 -1.50 20.21 -4.78
CA TYR A 292 -1.65 21.32 -3.84
C TYR A 292 -1.00 20.93 -2.51
N SER A 293 -0.14 21.78 -1.96
CA SER A 293 0.43 21.59 -0.63
C SER A 293 0.92 22.90 -0.03
N SER A 294 0.63 23.08 1.25
CA SER A 294 1.21 24.13 2.11
C SER A 294 2.39 23.64 2.94
N GLY A 295 2.79 22.36 2.81
CA GLY A 295 3.89 21.76 3.55
C GLY A 295 5.26 22.26 3.11
N ALA A 296 6.32 21.64 3.62
CA ALA A 296 7.70 22.05 3.36
C ALA A 296 8.13 21.86 1.89
N ARG A 297 7.65 20.79 1.23
CA ARG A 297 7.93 20.53 -0.19
C ARG A 297 7.09 21.41 -1.13
N GLY A 298 5.90 21.80 -0.69
CA GLY A 298 4.96 22.56 -1.49
C GLY A 298 4.30 21.75 -2.62
N ALA A 299 3.49 22.43 -3.42
CA ALA A 299 2.85 21.84 -4.58
C ALA A 299 3.85 21.47 -5.68
N ASN A 300 3.66 20.32 -6.32
CA ASN A 300 4.44 19.92 -7.48
C ASN A 300 3.85 20.56 -8.74
N ASN A 301 4.61 21.49 -9.33
CA ASN A 301 4.16 22.27 -10.47
C ASN A 301 3.87 21.44 -11.72
N GLU A 302 4.62 20.36 -11.97
CA GLU A 302 4.38 19.52 -13.13
C GLU A 302 3.07 18.75 -13.01
N VAL A 303 2.78 18.21 -11.83
CA VAL A 303 1.51 17.53 -11.55
C VAL A 303 0.35 18.53 -11.66
N PHE A 304 0.52 19.71 -11.08
CA PHE A 304 -0.48 20.78 -11.15
C PHE A 304 -0.82 21.14 -12.60
N LEU A 305 0.19 21.50 -13.39
CA LEU A 305 0.01 21.99 -14.76
C LEU A 305 -0.54 20.92 -15.71
N ASN A 306 -0.14 19.67 -15.55
CA ASN A 306 -0.52 18.61 -16.47
C ASN A 306 -1.85 17.94 -16.12
N TRP A 307 -2.23 17.84 -14.83
CA TRP A 307 -3.34 16.98 -14.45
C TRP A 307 -4.49 17.65 -13.71
N VAL A 308 -4.30 18.79 -13.02
CA VAL A 308 -5.39 19.44 -12.27
C VAL A 308 -6.58 19.74 -13.17
N LYS A 309 -6.33 20.32 -14.36
CA LYS A 309 -7.39 20.58 -15.34
C LYS A 309 -8.09 19.30 -15.81
N ILE A 310 -7.36 18.21 -15.98
CA ILE A 310 -7.95 16.91 -16.35
C ILE A 310 -8.85 16.38 -15.22
N PHE A 311 -8.41 16.47 -13.97
CA PHE A 311 -9.24 16.07 -12.84
C PHE A 311 -10.54 16.86 -12.77
N GLU A 312 -10.48 18.15 -13.02
CA GLU A 312 -11.65 19.05 -13.06
C GLU A 312 -12.58 18.73 -14.23
N ASP A 313 -12.05 18.62 -15.46
CA ASP A 313 -12.83 18.41 -16.69
C ASP A 313 -13.54 17.05 -16.68
N TYR A 314 -12.93 16.02 -16.06
CA TYR A 314 -13.51 14.70 -15.96
C TYR A 314 -14.28 14.45 -14.65
N GLY A 315 -14.44 15.46 -13.80
CA GLY A 315 -15.24 15.42 -12.58
C GLY A 315 -14.68 14.46 -11.53
N VAL A 316 -13.38 14.51 -11.27
CA VAL A 316 -12.77 13.82 -10.12
C VAL A 316 -13.34 14.43 -8.83
N ASN A 317 -13.71 13.59 -7.89
CA ASN A 317 -14.34 14.04 -6.64
C ASN A 317 -13.30 14.25 -5.52
N LEU A 318 -12.32 13.36 -5.45
CA LEU A 318 -11.31 13.33 -4.41
C LEU A 318 -9.95 12.92 -5.01
N VAL A 319 -8.91 13.66 -4.65
CA VAL A 319 -7.51 13.26 -4.89
C VAL A 319 -6.87 12.99 -3.53
N LEU A 320 -6.44 11.74 -3.30
CA LEU A 320 -5.57 11.38 -2.18
C LEU A 320 -4.12 11.53 -2.65
N GLN A 321 -3.34 12.32 -1.95
CA GLN A 321 -1.96 12.60 -2.33
C GLN A 321 -1.01 12.40 -1.16
N GLY A 322 0.27 12.11 -1.45
CA GLY A 322 1.34 11.97 -0.48
C GLY A 322 2.33 13.14 -0.53
N GLY A 323 3.61 12.83 -0.46
CA GLY A 323 4.73 13.74 -0.77
C GLY A 323 5.15 14.67 0.36
N ASP A 324 4.23 15.37 1.00
CA ASP A 324 4.52 16.23 2.15
C ASP A 324 4.16 15.55 3.48
N ALA A 325 5.00 15.70 4.50
CA ALA A 325 4.87 15.00 5.77
C ALA A 325 3.81 15.63 6.71
N ASN A 326 2.62 15.90 6.20
CA ASN A 326 1.51 16.50 6.97
C ASN A 326 0.16 15.95 6.52
N TYR A 327 -0.87 16.23 7.31
CA TYR A 327 -2.25 16.20 6.86
C TYR A 327 -2.63 17.56 6.32
N GLU A 328 -3.16 17.59 5.10
CA GLU A 328 -3.74 18.80 4.53
C GLU A 328 -4.98 18.46 3.69
N ARG A 329 -5.98 19.34 3.73
CA ARG A 329 -7.15 19.29 2.88
C ARG A 329 -7.42 20.66 2.27
N THR A 330 -7.66 20.68 0.96
CA THR A 330 -8.08 21.90 0.27
C THR A 330 -9.59 22.13 0.43
N PHE A 331 -10.04 23.35 0.15
CA PHE A 331 -11.41 23.55 -0.29
C PHE A 331 -11.65 22.77 -1.58
N PRO A 332 -12.91 22.49 -1.98
CA PRO A 332 -13.17 21.95 -3.31
C PRO A 332 -12.73 22.95 -4.37
N MET A 333 -11.77 22.60 -5.23
CA MET A 333 -11.12 23.50 -6.18
C MET A 333 -11.64 23.28 -7.60
N PHE A 334 -11.89 24.39 -8.31
CA PHE A 334 -12.20 24.38 -9.73
C PHE A 334 -11.65 25.66 -10.37
N ARG A 335 -10.79 25.52 -11.38
CA ARG A 335 -10.08 26.62 -12.09
C ARG A 335 -9.36 27.57 -11.15
N GLY A 336 -8.68 27.02 -10.15
CA GLY A 336 -7.91 27.77 -9.17
C GLY A 336 -8.75 28.48 -8.09
N GLU A 337 -10.06 28.30 -8.07
CA GLU A 337 -10.96 28.89 -7.07
C GLU A 337 -11.70 27.83 -6.25
N ALA A 338 -12.03 28.16 -5.01
CA ALA A 338 -12.90 27.34 -4.19
C ALA A 338 -14.33 27.35 -4.74
N ARG A 339 -14.84 26.20 -5.14
CA ARG A 339 -16.20 26.02 -5.72
C ARG A 339 -16.91 24.81 -5.12
N PRO A 340 -18.21 24.91 -4.79
CA PRO A 340 -19.03 23.79 -4.37
C PRO A 340 -19.01 22.67 -5.39
N ARG A 341 -18.61 21.57 -5.42
CA ARG A 341 -18.46 20.50 -6.42
C ARG A 341 -17.14 20.54 -7.20
N GLY A 342 -16.16 21.31 -6.73
CA GLY A 342 -14.79 21.21 -7.22
C GLY A 342 -14.12 19.92 -6.75
N VAL A 343 -12.88 19.71 -7.20
CA VAL A 343 -12.03 18.59 -6.78
C VAL A 343 -11.47 18.87 -5.39
N THR A 344 -11.62 17.95 -4.44
CA THR A 344 -11.00 18.07 -3.13
C THR A 344 -9.69 17.28 -3.10
N TYR A 345 -8.61 17.92 -2.66
CA TYR A 345 -7.30 17.30 -2.51
C TYR A 345 -7.02 17.06 -1.03
N VAL A 346 -6.56 15.85 -0.70
CA VAL A 346 -6.26 15.44 0.67
C VAL A 346 -4.87 14.84 0.72
N THR A 347 -3.94 15.52 1.38
CA THR A 347 -2.59 15.01 1.64
C THR A 347 -2.62 14.09 2.84
N LEU A 348 -2.25 12.84 2.61
CA LEU A 348 -2.00 11.81 3.60
C LEU A 348 -0.51 11.47 3.54
N GLY A 349 0.32 12.34 4.09
CA GLY A 349 1.75 12.35 3.78
C GLY A 349 2.64 11.73 4.83
N THR A 350 2.14 11.44 6.04
CA THR A 350 2.98 10.83 7.07
C THR A 350 2.23 9.91 8.02
N ALA A 351 2.65 8.65 8.05
CA ALA A 351 2.30 7.68 9.08
C ALA A 351 3.48 7.44 10.04
N ALA A 352 4.72 7.63 9.59
CA ALA A 352 5.92 7.38 10.37
C ALA A 352 6.91 8.56 10.40
N PRO A 353 7.27 9.20 9.27
CA PRO A 353 8.15 10.36 9.30
C PRO A 353 7.69 11.45 10.28
N GLN A 354 8.63 12.25 10.74
CA GLN A 354 8.31 13.43 11.56
C GLN A 354 7.35 14.36 10.83
N PRO A 355 6.24 14.78 11.47
CA PRO A 355 5.29 15.67 10.84
C PRO A 355 5.90 17.03 10.49
N GLY A 356 5.74 17.44 9.25
CA GLY A 356 6.22 18.71 8.71
C GLY A 356 5.36 19.91 9.14
N LYS A 357 5.93 21.09 9.03
CA LYS A 357 5.27 22.37 9.30
C LYS A 357 4.63 22.95 8.03
N ARG A 358 3.78 23.93 8.21
CA ARG A 358 3.21 24.72 7.13
C ARG A 358 4.20 25.82 6.72
N GLU A 359 4.98 25.55 5.66
CA GLU A 359 6.07 26.43 5.21
C GLU A 359 5.72 27.22 3.95
N ASN A 360 4.82 26.68 3.11
CA ASN A 360 4.36 27.30 1.87
C ASN A 360 2.84 27.53 1.91
N PRO A 361 2.34 28.51 2.70
CA PRO A 361 0.91 28.73 2.85
C PRO A 361 0.20 28.94 1.52
N ASP A 362 -0.81 28.13 1.24
CA ASP A 362 -1.63 28.18 0.03
C ASP A 362 -3.07 28.55 0.38
N PRO A 363 -3.71 29.50 -0.34
CA PRO A 363 -5.10 29.91 -0.08
C PRO A 363 -6.12 28.80 -0.35
N SER A 364 -5.79 27.78 -1.09
CA SER A 364 -6.65 26.60 -1.30
C SER A 364 -6.81 25.75 -0.04
N THR A 365 -5.92 25.89 0.96
CA THR A 365 -5.91 25.08 2.18
C THR A 365 -7.12 25.37 3.07
N ALA A 366 -7.99 24.39 3.25
CA ALA A 366 -9.09 24.43 4.20
C ALA A 366 -8.70 23.91 5.60
N ARG A 367 -7.78 22.94 5.66
CA ARG A 367 -7.28 22.32 6.89
C ARG A 367 -5.82 21.92 6.75
N PHE A 368 -5.00 22.22 7.75
CA PHE A 368 -3.62 21.74 7.86
C PHE A 368 -3.36 21.25 9.28
N VAL A 369 -2.75 20.05 9.42
CA VAL A 369 -2.38 19.50 10.71
C VAL A 369 -1.02 18.80 10.62
N SER A 370 -0.07 19.23 11.44
CA SER A 370 1.22 18.58 11.62
C SER A 370 1.06 17.42 12.60
N ALA A 371 0.72 16.23 12.07
CA ALA A 371 0.55 15.02 12.88
C ALA A 371 0.66 13.76 12.02
N ARG A 372 1.16 12.67 12.58
CA ARG A 372 1.08 11.34 12.00
C ARG A 372 -0.37 10.87 11.99
N HIS A 373 -0.80 10.24 10.88
CA HIS A 373 -2.23 9.98 10.70
C HIS A 373 -2.51 8.85 9.70
N TYR A 374 -3.75 8.37 9.77
CA TYR A 374 -4.41 7.58 8.73
C TYR A 374 -5.81 8.13 8.47
N ALA A 375 -6.41 7.72 7.37
CA ALA A 375 -7.78 8.07 7.02
C ALA A 375 -8.63 6.81 6.86
N ALA A 376 -9.90 6.90 7.30
CA ALA A 376 -10.94 5.91 7.08
C ALA A 376 -12.02 6.53 6.16
N GLY A 377 -12.12 6.00 4.94
CA GLY A 377 -13.06 6.44 3.92
C GLY A 377 -14.26 5.52 3.82
N LYS A 378 -15.44 6.10 3.65
CA LYS A 378 -16.69 5.37 3.43
C LYS A 378 -17.52 6.06 2.35
N ILE A 379 -17.86 5.32 1.31
CA ILE A 379 -18.84 5.73 0.30
C ILE A 379 -20.14 5.00 0.59
N VAL A 380 -21.25 5.72 0.63
CA VAL A 380 -22.60 5.18 0.67
C VAL A 380 -23.44 5.92 -0.35
N ASP A 381 -23.74 5.25 -1.45
CA ASP A 381 -24.44 5.79 -2.61
C ASP A 381 -23.83 7.12 -3.09
N ARG A 382 -24.47 8.24 -2.86
CA ARG A 382 -24.06 9.59 -3.29
C ARG A 382 -23.29 10.39 -2.23
N LYS A 383 -22.85 9.75 -1.13
CA LYS A 383 -22.11 10.38 -0.05
C LYS A 383 -20.78 9.68 0.20
N LEU A 384 -19.69 10.42 0.15
CA LEU A 384 -18.39 10.01 0.63
C LEU A 384 -18.11 10.71 1.98
N THR A 385 -17.69 9.95 2.96
CA THR A 385 -17.19 10.45 4.25
C THR A 385 -15.76 9.99 4.42
N LEU A 386 -14.83 10.91 4.67
CA LEU A 386 -13.45 10.62 5.02
C LEU A 386 -13.17 11.17 6.42
N LYS A 387 -12.79 10.32 7.33
CA LYS A 387 -12.36 10.69 8.69
C LYS A 387 -10.87 10.46 8.83
N VAL A 388 -10.17 11.38 9.45
CA VAL A 388 -8.72 11.31 9.64
C VAL A 388 -8.40 11.29 11.11
N TYR A 389 -7.55 10.35 11.52
CA TYR A 389 -7.18 10.13 12.91
C TYR A 389 -5.67 10.15 13.08
N ASN A 390 -5.20 10.70 14.20
CA ASN A 390 -3.80 10.61 14.56
C ASN A 390 -3.45 9.26 15.21
N GLU A 391 -2.16 9.05 15.49
CA GLU A 391 -1.62 7.85 16.14
C GLU A 391 -2.16 7.58 17.56
N LYS A 392 -2.85 8.56 18.17
CA LYS A 392 -3.52 8.45 19.47
C LYS A 392 -5.03 8.22 19.35
N GLY A 393 -5.55 8.07 18.13
CA GLY A 393 -6.97 7.86 17.85
C GLY A 393 -7.83 9.14 17.91
N LYS A 394 -7.21 10.32 18.01
CA LYS A 394 -7.93 11.60 17.98
C LYS A 394 -8.33 11.92 16.53
N GLU A 395 -9.61 12.23 16.29
CA GLU A 395 -10.08 12.74 15.00
C GLU A 395 -9.46 14.12 14.74
N LEU A 396 -8.77 14.24 13.62
CA LEU A 396 -8.10 15.46 13.15
C LEU A 396 -9.02 16.26 12.22
N ASP A 397 -9.77 15.55 11.38
CA ASP A 397 -10.69 16.15 10.41
C ASP A 397 -11.76 15.15 9.97
N LYS A 398 -12.88 15.70 9.49
CA LYS A 398 -13.95 14.96 8.84
C LYS A 398 -14.38 15.70 7.58
N LEU A 399 -14.27 15.03 6.44
CA LEU A 399 -14.71 15.51 5.14
C LEU A 399 -15.98 14.77 4.71
N GLU A 400 -16.95 15.49 4.17
CA GLU A 400 -18.12 14.92 3.51
C GLU A 400 -18.23 15.52 2.11
N ILE A 401 -18.33 14.65 1.08
CA ILE A 401 -18.55 15.04 -0.32
C ILE A 401 -19.86 14.39 -0.79
N TYR A 402 -20.59 15.10 -1.62
CA TYR A 402 -21.88 14.64 -2.19
C TYR A 402 -21.80 14.74 -3.73
N LEU A 403 -22.24 13.66 -4.43
CA LEU A 403 -22.42 13.64 -5.90
C LEU A 403 -23.64 14.40 -6.34
#